data_21c5407efc8696a11dc247e9983ea546
#
_entry.id   21c5407efc8696a11dc247e9983ea546
#
_cell.length_a   1.000
_cell.length_b   1.000
_cell.length_c   1.000
_cell.angle_alpha   90.00
_cell.angle_beta   90.00
_cell.angle_gamma   90.00
#
_symmetry.space_group_name_H-M   'P 1'
#
loop_
_entity.id
_entity.type
_entity.pdbx_description
1 polymer ?
#
loop_
_entity_poly.entity_id
_entity_poly.type
_entity_poly.pdbx_seq_one_letter_code
_entity_poly.pdbx_strand_id
1 'polypeptide(L)'
;MTVSNELIDRLLADYKKPEDLIGENGLLKQLTKRLVERALEAEMSEHLGHDKNKPVANAKGNTRNGKSKKTLKGEFGELPIDIPRDRDGSFEPQIVPKHQTRWTGFDDKILSLYARGMTVREIQSHLEEMYGAEVSPTLISTVTDAVMDEAKAWQSRPLDALYPIVYLGVAVENGI
;
A
#
# COMPACT_ATOMS: atom_id res chain seq x y z
N MET A 1 -0.77 14.07 -16.20
CA MET A 1 -1.36 15.13 -15.33
C MET A 1 -0.19 15.81 -14.61
N THR A 2 0.02 17.10 -14.81
CA THR A 2 1.14 17.84 -14.18
C THR A 2 0.57 18.70 -13.06
N VAL A 3 1.22 18.66 -11.90
CA VAL A 3 0.90 19.55 -10.76
C VAL A 3 1.49 20.92 -11.08
N SER A 4 0.71 22.01 -10.91
CA SER A 4 1.20 23.36 -11.21
C SER A 4 2.17 23.85 -10.14
N ASN A 5 3.18 24.63 -10.53
CA ASN A 5 4.16 25.20 -9.61
C ASN A 5 3.51 26.10 -8.55
N GLU A 6 2.48 26.85 -8.93
CA GLU A 6 1.71 27.70 -7.99
C GLU A 6 1.07 26.89 -6.85
N LEU A 7 0.59 25.67 -7.11
CA LEU A 7 0.07 24.80 -6.08
C LEU A 7 1.19 24.30 -5.17
N ILE A 8 2.33 23.95 -5.74
CA ILE A 8 3.52 23.52 -4.99
C ILE A 8 4.00 24.64 -4.09
N ASP A 9 4.13 25.87 -4.62
CA ASP A 9 4.59 27.04 -3.85
C ASP A 9 3.66 27.34 -2.67
N ARG A 10 2.33 27.20 -2.86
CA ARG A 10 1.36 27.35 -1.76
C ARG A 10 1.51 26.28 -0.69
N LEU A 11 1.76 25.04 -1.10
CA LEU A 11 1.95 23.92 -0.17
C LEU A 11 3.26 24.06 0.63
N LEU A 12 4.27 24.69 0.04
CA LEU A 12 5.59 24.91 0.67
C LEU A 12 5.66 26.21 1.46
N ALA A 13 4.63 27.06 1.47
CA ALA A 13 4.65 28.35 2.12
C ALA A 13 5.02 28.28 3.63
N ASP A 14 4.63 27.22 4.31
CA ASP A 14 4.91 27.00 5.73
C ASP A 14 6.12 26.08 5.99
N TYR A 15 6.80 25.64 4.93
CA TYR A 15 7.96 24.75 5.03
C TYR A 15 9.17 25.48 5.58
N LYS A 16 9.80 24.92 6.63
CA LYS A 16 11.00 25.51 7.28
C LYS A 16 12.16 24.52 7.40
N LYS A 17 11.88 23.24 7.54
CA LYS A 17 12.88 22.19 7.72
C LYS A 17 12.45 20.89 7.03
N PRO A 18 13.40 20.01 6.70
CA PRO A 18 13.13 18.75 6.00
C PRO A 18 12.03 17.90 6.65
N GLU A 19 11.94 17.87 7.97
CA GLU A 19 10.95 17.11 8.73
C GLU A 19 9.52 17.61 8.47
N ASP A 20 9.36 18.90 8.17
CA ASP A 20 8.05 19.47 7.82
C ASP A 20 7.53 18.91 6.49
N LEU A 21 8.45 18.44 5.61
CA LEU A 21 8.12 17.87 4.31
C LEU A 21 7.95 16.34 4.37
N ILE A 22 8.98 15.64 4.91
CA ILE A 22 9.09 14.17 4.83
C ILE A 22 8.94 13.47 6.18
N GLY A 23 8.81 14.21 7.29
CA GLY A 23 8.66 13.64 8.63
C GLY A 23 7.35 12.88 8.84
N GLU A 24 7.20 12.28 10.02
CA GLU A 24 6.04 11.45 10.38
C GLU A 24 4.70 12.19 10.20
N ASN A 25 4.68 13.50 10.48
CA ASN A 25 3.54 14.38 10.23
C ASN A 25 3.80 15.35 9.08
N GLY A 26 4.74 15.04 8.20
CA GLY A 26 5.17 15.90 7.11
C GLY A 26 4.11 16.11 6.02
N LEU A 27 4.32 17.14 5.22
CA LEU A 27 3.41 17.56 4.15
C LEU A 27 3.09 16.43 3.17
N LEU A 28 4.09 15.62 2.78
CA LEU A 28 3.89 14.52 1.83
C LEU A 28 2.91 13.48 2.39
N LYS A 29 3.03 13.10 3.66
CA LYS A 29 2.12 12.16 4.30
C LYS A 29 0.70 12.71 4.39
N GLN A 30 0.58 13.99 4.79
CA GLN A 30 -0.72 14.66 4.85
C GLN A 30 -1.36 14.79 3.46
N LEU A 31 -0.57 15.14 2.44
CA LEU A 31 -1.04 15.27 1.06
C LEU A 31 -1.51 13.93 0.52
N THR A 32 -0.72 12.86 0.71
CA THR A 32 -1.10 11.50 0.32
C THR A 32 -2.42 11.08 0.96
N LYS A 33 -2.56 11.29 2.28
CA LYS A 33 -3.82 11.04 2.99
C LYS A 33 -5.00 11.77 2.35
N ARG A 34 -4.87 13.08 2.13
CA ARG A 34 -5.94 13.91 1.57
C ARG A 34 -6.32 13.51 0.15
N LEU A 35 -5.33 13.15 -0.68
CA LEU A 35 -5.57 12.70 -2.04
C LEU A 35 -6.35 11.37 -2.05
N VAL A 36 -5.94 10.41 -1.23
CA VAL A 36 -6.61 9.12 -1.11
C VAL A 36 -8.05 9.28 -0.58
N GLU A 37 -8.23 10.04 0.50
CA GLU A 37 -9.57 10.30 1.05
C GLU A 37 -10.47 11.03 0.04
N ARG A 38 -9.90 11.96 -0.76
CA ARG A 38 -10.65 12.67 -1.79
C ARG A 38 -11.06 11.76 -2.94
N ALA A 39 -10.18 10.86 -3.34
CA ALA A 39 -10.47 9.86 -4.37
C ALA A 39 -11.54 8.87 -3.90
N LEU A 40 -11.48 8.39 -2.66
CA LEU A 40 -12.52 7.55 -2.05
C LEU A 40 -13.89 8.26 -1.98
N GLU A 41 -13.92 9.55 -1.69
CA GLU A 41 -15.16 10.35 -1.72
C GLU A 41 -15.71 10.49 -3.15
N ALA A 42 -14.84 10.56 -4.17
CA ALA A 42 -15.26 10.57 -5.58
C ALA A 42 -15.85 9.21 -6.00
N GLU A 43 -15.20 8.09 -5.67
CA GLU A 43 -15.72 6.73 -5.89
C GLU A 43 -17.09 6.55 -5.20
N MET A 44 -17.25 7.04 -3.96
CA MET A 44 -18.54 7.01 -3.26
C MET A 44 -19.60 7.85 -3.96
N SER A 45 -19.25 9.00 -4.53
CA SER A 45 -20.19 9.84 -5.28
C SER A 45 -20.63 9.14 -6.56
N GLU A 46 -19.72 8.46 -7.24
CA GLU A 46 -20.03 7.66 -8.43
C GLU A 46 -20.92 6.46 -8.08
N HIS A 47 -20.58 5.73 -7.01
CA HIS A 47 -21.37 4.59 -6.52
C HIS A 47 -22.82 4.95 -6.18
N LEU A 48 -23.03 6.08 -5.51
CA LEU A 48 -24.35 6.55 -5.11
C LEU A 48 -25.10 7.32 -6.22
N GLY A 49 -24.39 7.78 -7.26
CA GLY A 49 -24.93 8.59 -8.34
C GLY A 49 -25.20 10.06 -7.95
N HIS A 50 -24.69 10.53 -6.80
CA HIS A 50 -24.83 11.92 -6.37
C HIS A 50 -23.66 12.38 -5.49
N ASP A 51 -23.33 13.66 -5.59
CA ASP A 51 -22.32 14.29 -4.76
C ASP A 51 -22.75 14.45 -3.30
N LYS A 52 -21.76 14.64 -2.43
CA LYS A 52 -21.99 14.98 -1.04
C LYS A 52 -22.72 16.32 -0.93
N ASN A 53 -23.76 16.37 -0.08
CA ASN A 53 -24.58 17.56 0.18
C ASN A 53 -25.38 18.09 -1.00
N LYS A 54 -25.54 17.36 -2.11
CA LYS A 54 -26.50 17.70 -3.16
C LYS A 54 -27.84 17.04 -2.90
N PRO A 55 -28.99 17.75 -3.17
CA PRO A 55 -30.29 17.14 -3.09
C PRO A 55 -30.39 15.98 -4.08
N VAL A 56 -30.88 14.84 -3.62
CA VAL A 56 -31.01 13.64 -4.42
C VAL A 56 -32.37 13.61 -5.08
N ALA A 57 -32.45 13.92 -6.36
CA ALA A 57 -33.70 13.91 -7.12
C ALA A 57 -34.26 12.48 -7.33
N ASN A 58 -33.40 11.44 -7.31
CA ASN A 58 -33.78 10.04 -7.50
C ASN A 58 -32.85 9.14 -6.70
N ALA A 59 -32.87 9.21 -5.36
CA ALA A 59 -32.11 8.29 -4.55
C ALA A 59 -32.63 6.86 -4.75
N LYS A 60 -31.78 5.95 -5.19
CA LYS A 60 -32.01 4.49 -5.15
C LYS A 60 -32.13 3.94 -3.70
N GLY A 61 -32.49 4.78 -2.73
CA GLY A 61 -32.62 4.42 -1.32
C GLY A 61 -31.29 4.34 -0.55
N ASN A 62 -30.15 4.14 -1.22
CA ASN A 62 -28.84 4.06 -0.57
C ASN A 62 -28.24 5.45 -0.34
N THR A 63 -27.65 5.68 0.82
CA THR A 63 -27.12 6.98 1.24
C THR A 63 -25.79 6.81 1.96
N ARG A 64 -25.03 7.92 2.07
CA ARG A 64 -23.78 7.92 2.87
C ARG A 64 -24.09 7.64 4.34
N ASN A 65 -23.27 6.79 4.95
CA ASN A 65 -23.43 6.37 6.35
C ASN A 65 -22.10 6.54 7.13
N GLY A 66 -21.61 7.76 7.18
CA GLY A 66 -20.38 8.06 7.92
C GLY A 66 -19.12 7.53 7.27
N LYS A 67 -18.11 7.31 8.08
CA LYS A 67 -16.77 6.83 7.66
C LYS A 67 -16.27 5.76 8.62
N SER A 68 -15.44 4.85 8.11
CA SER A 68 -14.65 3.92 8.92
C SER A 68 -13.18 4.29 8.86
N LYS A 69 -12.48 4.14 9.98
CA LYS A 69 -11.03 4.35 10.04
C LYS A 69 -10.30 3.09 9.59
N LYS A 70 -9.26 3.27 8.80
CA LYS A 70 -8.37 2.21 8.35
C LYS A 70 -6.94 2.74 8.32
N THR A 71 -5.98 1.93 8.78
CA THR A 71 -4.56 2.27 8.68
C THR A 71 -3.93 1.43 7.58
N LEU A 72 -3.28 2.10 6.62
CA LEU A 72 -2.47 1.46 5.59
C LEU A 72 -1.00 1.57 5.95
N LYS A 73 -0.27 0.46 5.86
CA LYS A 73 1.18 0.39 6.06
C LYS A 73 1.91 0.50 4.73
N GLY A 74 3.02 1.22 4.70
CA GLY A 74 3.79 1.40 3.47
C GLY A 74 5.02 2.26 3.65
N GLU A 75 5.59 2.74 2.55
CA GLU A 75 6.82 3.55 2.52
C GLU A 75 6.75 4.86 3.31
N PHE A 76 5.54 5.37 3.51
CA PHE A 76 5.31 6.59 4.32
C PHE A 76 4.93 6.24 5.77
N GLY A 77 5.25 5.02 6.22
CA GLY A 77 4.85 4.52 7.52
C GLY A 77 3.37 4.16 7.58
N GLU A 78 2.79 4.29 8.76
CA GLU A 78 1.35 4.08 8.97
C GLU A 78 0.55 5.31 8.55
N LEU A 79 -0.37 5.11 7.61
CA LEU A 79 -1.26 6.15 7.10
C LEU A 79 -2.70 5.88 7.55
N PRO A 80 -3.19 6.53 8.61
CA PRO A 80 -4.59 6.44 9.00
C PRO A 80 -5.46 7.23 8.03
N ILE A 81 -6.41 6.56 7.37
CA ILE A 81 -7.36 7.14 6.41
C ILE A 81 -8.79 6.91 6.84
N ASP A 82 -9.66 7.81 6.40
CA ASP A 82 -11.10 7.72 6.58
C ASP A 82 -11.77 7.20 5.29
N ILE A 83 -12.35 6.00 5.34
CA ILE A 83 -13.05 5.38 4.22
C ILE A 83 -14.55 5.67 4.35
N PRO A 84 -15.19 6.29 3.34
CA PRO A 84 -16.61 6.53 3.37
C PRO A 84 -17.40 5.21 3.34
N ARG A 85 -18.58 5.22 3.96
CA ARG A 85 -19.49 4.08 3.99
C ARG A 85 -20.86 4.49 3.46
N ASP A 86 -21.51 3.57 2.79
CA ASP A 86 -22.92 3.67 2.45
C ASP A 86 -23.80 2.94 3.46
N ARG A 87 -25.09 3.20 3.42
CA ARG A 87 -26.06 2.61 4.35
C ARG A 87 -26.26 1.12 4.12
N ASP A 88 -26.22 0.70 2.87
CA ASP A 88 -26.46 -0.70 2.46
C ASP A 88 -25.19 -1.57 2.56
N GLY A 89 -24.01 -0.96 2.81
CA GLY A 89 -22.73 -1.66 2.88
C GLY A 89 -22.24 -2.21 1.54
N SER A 90 -22.84 -1.77 0.45
CA SER A 90 -22.54 -2.24 -0.92
C SER A 90 -21.35 -1.54 -1.56
N PHE A 91 -20.85 -0.46 -0.99
CA PHE A 91 -19.71 0.27 -1.50
C PHE A 91 -18.42 -0.56 -1.40
N GLU A 92 -17.78 -0.78 -2.52
CA GLU A 92 -16.48 -1.46 -2.64
C GLU A 92 -15.46 -0.53 -3.26
N PRO A 93 -14.64 0.17 -2.43
CA PRO A 93 -13.63 1.08 -2.94
C PRO A 93 -12.56 0.32 -3.73
N GLN A 94 -12.17 0.85 -4.88
CA GLN A 94 -11.14 0.27 -5.75
C GLN A 94 -9.74 0.75 -5.38
N ILE A 95 -9.59 2.02 -5.00
CA ILE A 95 -8.30 2.59 -4.60
C ILE A 95 -7.76 1.95 -3.33
N VAL A 96 -8.66 1.60 -2.38
CA VAL A 96 -8.30 0.91 -1.14
C VAL A 96 -9.32 -0.21 -0.88
N PRO A 97 -9.16 -1.38 -1.47
CA PRO A 97 -10.04 -2.53 -1.27
C PRO A 97 -10.30 -2.86 0.21
N LYS A 98 -11.46 -3.42 0.52
CA LYS A 98 -11.92 -3.66 1.92
C LYS A 98 -10.88 -4.35 2.80
N HIS A 99 -10.16 -5.32 2.29
CA HIS A 99 -9.20 -6.13 3.06
C HIS A 99 -7.74 -5.69 2.94
N GLN A 100 -7.46 -4.68 2.10
CA GLN A 100 -6.10 -4.17 1.93
C GLN A 100 -5.67 -3.40 3.18
N THR A 101 -4.59 -3.82 3.82
CA THR A 101 -3.97 -3.18 4.99
C THR A 101 -2.62 -2.55 4.67
N ARG A 102 -2.12 -2.75 3.46
CA ARG A 102 -0.81 -2.31 2.98
C ARG A 102 -0.93 -1.67 1.61
N TRP A 103 -0.03 -0.74 1.33
CA TRP A 103 0.12 -0.19 -0.01
C TRP A 103 0.69 -1.24 -0.98
N THR A 104 0.30 -1.15 -2.24
CA THR A 104 0.91 -1.94 -3.33
C THR A 104 2.42 -1.71 -3.35
N GLY A 105 3.21 -2.79 -3.47
CA GLY A 105 4.68 -2.75 -3.46
C GLY A 105 5.32 -2.87 -2.08
N PHE A 106 4.57 -2.79 -0.97
CA PHE A 106 5.14 -3.00 0.36
C PHE A 106 5.60 -4.45 0.58
N ASP A 107 4.84 -5.40 0.05
CA ASP A 107 5.20 -6.82 0.10
C ASP A 107 6.47 -7.10 -0.72
N ASP A 108 6.67 -6.43 -1.86
CA ASP A 108 7.88 -6.54 -2.68
C ASP A 108 9.14 -6.08 -1.92
N LYS A 109 9.01 -5.12 -1.01
CA LYS A 109 10.11 -4.69 -0.14
C LYS A 109 10.47 -5.75 0.87
N ILE A 110 9.49 -6.37 1.51
CA ILE A 110 9.71 -7.51 2.41
C ILE A 110 10.47 -8.61 1.67
N LEU A 111 10.01 -8.96 0.47
CA LEU A 111 10.67 -9.96 -0.38
C LEU A 111 12.09 -9.58 -0.76
N SER A 112 12.33 -8.32 -1.12
CA SER A 112 13.67 -7.82 -1.45
C SER A 112 14.64 -7.92 -0.27
N LEU A 113 14.19 -7.63 0.95
CA LEU A 113 15.00 -7.74 2.16
C LEU A 113 15.27 -9.21 2.51
N TYR A 114 14.26 -10.06 2.40
CA TYR A 114 14.40 -11.50 2.61
C TYR A 114 15.35 -12.15 1.60
N ALA A 115 15.25 -11.79 0.32
CA ALA A 115 16.14 -12.27 -0.73
C ALA A 115 17.62 -11.86 -0.54
N ARG A 116 17.88 -10.81 0.25
CA ARG A 116 19.23 -10.40 0.66
C ARG A 116 19.76 -11.17 1.86
N GLY A 117 19.00 -12.13 2.38
CA GLY A 117 19.38 -12.98 3.50
C GLY A 117 19.06 -12.39 4.88
N MET A 118 18.25 -11.36 4.96
CA MET A 118 17.83 -10.80 6.24
C MET A 118 16.86 -11.75 6.96
N THR A 119 17.07 -11.91 8.25
CA THR A 119 16.14 -12.67 9.10
C THR A 119 14.83 -11.89 9.33
N VAL A 120 13.77 -12.58 9.74
CA VAL A 120 12.47 -11.97 10.06
C VAL A 120 12.62 -10.81 11.06
N ARG A 121 13.47 -10.94 12.07
CA ARG A 121 13.71 -9.90 13.07
C ARG A 121 14.44 -8.67 12.48
N GLU A 122 15.42 -8.90 11.63
CA GLU A 122 16.12 -7.81 10.95
C GLU A 122 15.21 -7.08 9.99
N ILE A 123 14.32 -7.78 9.27
CA ILE A 123 13.31 -7.17 8.41
C ILE A 123 12.36 -6.31 9.24
N GLN A 124 11.88 -6.81 10.40
CA GLN A 124 11.03 -6.02 11.29
C GLN A 124 11.72 -4.73 11.74
N SER A 125 12.94 -4.85 12.31
CA SER A 125 13.71 -3.69 12.76
C SER A 125 13.98 -2.70 11.62
N HIS A 126 14.31 -3.20 10.44
CA HIS A 126 14.57 -2.36 9.27
C HIS A 126 13.33 -1.59 8.81
N LEU A 127 12.18 -2.26 8.74
CA LEU A 127 10.93 -1.61 8.33
C LEU A 127 10.43 -0.59 9.37
N GLU A 128 10.61 -0.88 10.65
CA GLU A 128 10.29 0.05 11.74
C GLU A 128 11.21 1.28 11.71
N GLU A 129 12.52 1.07 11.58
CA GLU A 129 13.52 2.15 11.55
C GLU A 129 13.36 3.05 10.32
N MET A 130 13.19 2.44 9.13
CA MET A 130 13.17 3.18 7.86
C MET A 130 11.81 3.81 7.53
N TYR A 131 10.73 3.15 7.94
CA TYR A 131 9.38 3.55 7.53
C TYR A 131 8.43 3.81 8.71
N GLY A 132 8.86 3.61 9.95
CA GLY A 132 7.98 3.69 11.11
C GLY A 132 6.79 2.72 11.02
N ALA A 133 6.97 1.60 10.31
CA ALA A 133 5.91 0.62 10.07
C ALA A 133 6.17 -0.63 10.90
N GLU A 134 5.37 -0.84 11.94
CA GLU A 134 5.40 -2.06 12.75
C GLU A 134 4.80 -3.23 11.94
N VAL A 135 5.61 -4.26 11.70
CA VAL A 135 5.25 -5.44 10.89
C VAL A 135 5.34 -6.70 11.74
N SER A 136 4.29 -7.53 11.73
CA SER A 136 4.31 -8.78 12.50
C SER A 136 5.20 -9.84 11.83
N PRO A 137 5.85 -10.73 12.61
CA PRO A 137 6.59 -11.88 12.06
C PRO A 137 5.72 -12.74 11.13
N THR A 138 4.47 -12.97 11.51
CA THR A 138 3.50 -13.75 10.73
C THR A 138 3.27 -13.14 9.35
N LEU A 139 3.22 -11.80 9.25
CA LEU A 139 3.06 -11.15 7.97
C LEU A 139 4.27 -11.39 7.06
N ILE A 140 5.48 -11.24 7.60
CA ILE A 140 6.71 -11.47 6.84
C ILE A 140 6.73 -12.92 6.33
N SER A 141 6.44 -13.89 7.21
CA SER A 141 6.36 -15.30 6.80
C SER A 141 5.30 -15.53 5.71
N THR A 142 4.10 -14.96 5.86
CA THR A 142 3.03 -15.11 4.84
C THR A 142 3.46 -14.57 3.47
N VAL A 143 4.12 -13.41 3.45
CA VAL A 143 4.60 -12.78 2.21
C VAL A 143 5.73 -13.62 1.57
N THR A 144 6.66 -14.13 2.38
CA THR A 144 7.77 -14.96 1.88
C THR A 144 7.30 -16.34 1.44
N ASP A 145 6.36 -16.96 2.14
CA ASP A 145 5.81 -18.28 1.80
C ASP A 145 5.05 -18.24 0.45
N ALA A 146 4.33 -17.16 0.16
CA ALA A 146 3.63 -16.99 -1.11
C ALA A 146 4.60 -17.05 -2.32
N VAL A 147 5.80 -16.50 -2.18
CA VAL A 147 6.84 -16.55 -3.23
C VAL A 147 7.53 -17.89 -3.29
N MET A 148 7.64 -18.60 -2.17
CA MET A 148 8.23 -19.94 -2.16
C MET A 148 7.45 -20.93 -3.02
N ASP A 149 6.13 -20.83 -3.07
CA ASP A 149 5.30 -21.69 -3.91
C ASP A 149 5.52 -21.38 -5.41
N GLU A 150 5.63 -20.11 -5.76
CA GLU A 150 5.96 -19.68 -7.12
C GLU A 150 7.39 -20.12 -7.52
N ALA A 151 8.36 -19.99 -6.63
CA ALA A 151 9.73 -20.45 -6.84
C ALA A 151 9.80 -21.98 -7.05
N LYS A 152 9.07 -22.77 -6.27
CA LYS A 152 8.95 -24.23 -6.46
C LYS A 152 8.30 -24.57 -7.80
N ALA A 153 7.22 -23.88 -8.18
CA ALA A 153 6.59 -24.07 -9.47
C ALA A 153 7.55 -23.74 -10.61
N TRP A 154 8.34 -22.69 -10.49
CA TRP A 154 9.37 -22.33 -11.46
C TRP A 154 10.48 -23.37 -11.54
N GLN A 155 10.98 -23.88 -10.40
CA GLN A 155 12.01 -24.94 -10.34
C GLN A 155 11.53 -26.26 -10.95
N SER A 156 10.25 -26.59 -10.81
CA SER A 156 9.66 -27.83 -11.33
C SER A 156 9.21 -27.76 -12.79
N ARG A 157 9.35 -26.58 -13.44
CA ARG A 157 8.97 -26.43 -14.85
C ARG A 157 9.85 -27.33 -15.74
N PRO A 158 9.29 -27.95 -16.79
CA PRO A 158 10.10 -28.70 -17.74
C PRO A 158 11.11 -27.78 -18.41
N LEU A 159 12.32 -28.30 -18.61
CA LEU A 159 13.36 -27.60 -19.35
C LEU A 159 12.99 -27.49 -20.83
N ASP A 160 13.46 -26.43 -21.49
CA ASP A 160 13.30 -26.31 -22.94
C ASP A 160 14.11 -27.41 -23.65
N ALA A 161 13.70 -27.76 -24.87
CA ALA A 161 14.32 -28.85 -25.63
C ALA A 161 15.79 -28.62 -26.00
N LEU A 162 16.26 -27.37 -25.95
CA LEU A 162 17.64 -27.00 -26.32
C LEU A 162 18.15 -25.86 -25.43
N TYR A 163 19.25 -26.09 -24.74
CA TYR A 163 20.05 -25.05 -24.05
C TYR A 163 21.44 -24.97 -24.68
N PRO A 164 21.75 -23.91 -25.43
CA PRO A 164 23.03 -23.77 -26.10
C PRO A 164 24.22 -23.59 -25.11
N ILE A 165 23.93 -23.05 -23.91
CA ILE A 165 24.90 -22.84 -22.83
C ILE A 165 24.24 -23.16 -21.49
N VAL A 166 24.88 -23.97 -20.65
CA VAL A 166 24.44 -24.31 -19.30
C VAL A 166 25.53 -23.96 -18.32
N TYR A 167 25.18 -23.13 -17.31
CA TYR A 167 26.04 -22.85 -16.17
C TYR A 167 25.61 -23.72 -14.99
N LEU A 168 26.52 -24.54 -14.47
CA LEU A 168 26.28 -25.35 -13.29
C LEU A 168 26.90 -24.63 -12.07
N GLY A 169 26.05 -24.22 -11.14
CA GLY A 169 26.44 -23.65 -9.85
C GLY A 169 26.07 -24.60 -8.71
N VAL A 170 26.88 -24.61 -7.64
CA VAL A 170 26.54 -25.32 -6.40
C VAL A 170 25.72 -24.35 -5.53
N ALA A 171 24.46 -24.68 -5.24
CA ALA A 171 23.72 -24.00 -4.20
C ALA A 171 24.31 -24.42 -2.85
N VAL A 172 24.95 -23.50 -2.14
CA VAL A 172 25.33 -23.72 -0.73
C VAL A 172 24.04 -23.46 0.07
N GLU A 173 23.41 -24.52 0.55
CA GLU A 173 22.40 -24.40 1.59
C GLU A 173 23.11 -23.94 2.86
N ASN A 174 22.99 -22.66 3.19
CA ASN A 174 23.31 -22.19 4.52
C ASN A 174 22.24 -22.75 5.45
N GLY A 175 22.57 -23.89 6.07
CA GLY A 175 21.75 -24.46 7.14
C GLY A 175 21.58 -23.45 8.26
N ILE A 176 20.35 -23.19 8.60
CA ILE A 176 19.91 -22.44 9.77
C ILE A 176 19.91 -23.41 10.97
#